data_4eeda44c405d3ef60e9f4cdd7358d196
#
_entry.id   4eeda44c405d3ef60e9f4cdd7358d196
#
_cell.length_a   1.000
_cell.length_b   1.000
_cell.length_c   1.000
_cell.angle_alpha   90.00
_cell.angle_beta   90.00
_cell.angle_gamma   90.00
#
_symmetry.space_group_name_H-M   'P 1'
#
loop_
_entity.id
_entity.type
_entity.pdbx_description
1 polymer ?
#
loop_
_entity_poly.entity_id
_entity_poly.type
_entity_poly.pdbx_seq_one_letter_code
_entity_poly.pdbx_strand_id
1 'polypeptide(L)'
;MTTQTRTNAQEKHLAVLSTVPTTALDGPAGTGPIAIFYGAARYPFELARQRELVEDYADAAGLNLVTEFHDRHKHQHGLDMLLEACQRGGVEYVITAGWPTPNLTGAEADAVTEQLAASGTHLVCLNT
;
A
#
# COMPACT_ATOMS: atom_id res chain seq x y z
N MET A 1 -15.14 1.84 -20.54
CA MET A 1 -14.85 1.55 -19.99
C MET A 1 -14.29 1.44 -19.33
N THR A 2 -14.29 1.59 -19.37
CA THR A 2 -13.88 1.49 -18.76
C THR A 2 -13.36 1.19 -18.07
N THR A 3 -13.59 1.53 -17.68
CA THR A 3 -12.64 1.29 -16.85
C THR A 3 -11.52 0.57 -17.30
N GLN A 4 -11.59 0.18 -18.31
CA GLN A 4 -10.67 -0.56 -18.90
C GLN A 4 -9.57 0.12 -19.50
N THR A 5 -9.63 1.35 -19.69
CA THR A 5 -8.65 2.07 -20.40
C THR A 5 -7.31 2.09 -19.80
N ARG A 6 -7.17 1.73 -18.61
CA ARG A 6 -5.90 1.72 -17.96
C ARG A 6 -5.22 0.40 -18.05
N THR A 7 -5.64 -0.41 -18.96
CA THR A 7 -5.21 -1.77 -19.06
C THR A 7 -3.73 -1.94 -19.15
N ASN A 8 -3.04 -1.13 -19.93
CA ASN A 8 -1.62 -1.33 -20.06
C ASN A 8 -0.87 -1.04 -18.79
N ALA A 9 -1.25 -0.03 -18.08
CA ALA A 9 -0.62 0.25 -16.82
C ALA A 9 -0.90 -0.85 -15.84
N GLN A 10 -2.09 -1.41 -15.92
CA GLN A 10 -2.44 -2.49 -15.04
C GLN A 10 -1.61 -3.71 -15.30
N GLU A 11 -1.31 -3.98 -16.53
CA GLU A 11 -0.55 -5.16 -16.86
C GLU A 11 0.81 -5.19 -16.23
N LYS A 12 1.41 -4.06 -16.00
CA LYS A 12 2.69 -4.03 -15.35
C LYS A 12 2.64 -4.57 -13.94
N HIS A 13 1.47 -4.56 -13.36
CA HIS A 13 1.31 -4.97 -11.98
C HIS A 13 0.60 -6.29 -11.84
N LEU A 14 0.43 -7.03 -12.91
CA LEU A 14 -0.37 -8.23 -12.84
C LEU A 14 0.09 -9.23 -11.81
N ALA A 15 1.39 -9.38 -11.63
CA ALA A 15 1.87 -10.31 -10.65
C ALA A 15 1.39 -9.96 -9.25
N VAL A 16 1.31 -8.67 -8.97
CA VAL A 16 0.84 -8.19 -7.68
C VAL A 16 -0.66 -8.23 -7.63
N LEU A 17 -1.31 -7.88 -8.74
CA LEU A 17 -2.76 -7.84 -8.79
C LEU A 17 -3.40 -9.18 -8.52
N SER A 18 -2.67 -10.27 -8.71
CA SER A 18 -3.25 -11.57 -8.45
C SER A 18 -3.72 -11.72 -7.02
N THR A 19 -3.28 -10.86 -6.12
CA THR A 19 -3.69 -10.90 -4.74
C THR A 19 -4.92 -10.06 -4.46
N VAL A 20 -5.41 -9.32 -5.47
CA VAL A 20 -6.53 -8.40 -5.29
C VAL A 20 -7.75 -8.93 -6.01
N PRO A 21 -8.90 -8.99 -5.33
CA PRO A 21 -10.12 -9.49 -5.97
C PRO A 21 -10.53 -8.59 -7.15
N THR A 22 -10.78 -9.20 -8.30
CA THR A 22 -11.17 -8.41 -9.46
C THR A 22 -12.54 -7.81 -9.30
N THR A 23 -13.36 -8.38 -8.45
CA THR A 23 -14.69 -7.82 -8.24
C THR A 23 -14.65 -6.42 -7.69
N ALA A 24 -13.53 -6.03 -7.07
CA ALA A 24 -13.40 -4.68 -6.57
C ALA A 24 -13.49 -3.65 -7.68
N LEU A 25 -13.20 -4.04 -8.91
CA LEU A 25 -13.22 -3.12 -10.04
C LEU A 25 -14.62 -2.74 -10.48
N ASP A 26 -15.62 -3.52 -10.08
CA ASP A 26 -16.97 -3.27 -10.53
C ASP A 26 -17.70 -2.21 -9.73
N GLY A 27 -17.16 -1.80 -8.60
CA GLY A 27 -17.82 -0.82 -7.77
C GLY A 27 -17.45 0.61 -8.12
N PRO A 28 -18.22 1.58 -7.63
CA PRO A 28 -17.84 2.98 -7.77
C PRO A 28 -16.52 3.26 -7.06
N ALA A 29 -15.88 4.33 -7.46
CA ALA A 29 -14.64 4.73 -6.82
C ALA A 29 -14.85 4.86 -5.31
N GLY A 30 -13.91 4.37 -4.53
CA GLY A 30 -13.96 4.47 -3.09
C GLY A 30 -14.72 3.37 -2.37
N THR A 31 -15.23 2.38 -3.12
CA THR A 31 -15.99 1.31 -2.50
C THR A 31 -15.24 -0.02 -2.46
N GLY A 32 -14.03 -0.07 -2.95
CA GLY A 32 -13.24 -1.30 -2.90
C GLY A 32 -12.68 -1.58 -1.53
N PRO A 33 -11.88 -2.63 -1.40
CA PRO A 33 -11.24 -2.95 -0.13
C PRO A 33 -10.40 -1.78 0.37
N ILE A 34 -10.39 -1.61 1.67
CA ILE A 34 -9.68 -0.49 2.30
C ILE A 34 -8.18 -0.73 2.24
N ALA A 35 -7.45 0.27 1.77
CA ALA A 35 -6.00 0.22 1.68
C ALA A 35 -5.39 1.49 2.26
N ILE A 36 -4.17 1.35 2.76
CA ILE A 36 -3.38 2.47 3.29
C ILE A 36 -2.01 2.43 2.63
N PHE A 37 -1.52 3.59 2.23
CA PHE A 37 -0.16 3.71 1.73
C PHE A 37 0.79 3.98 2.89
N TYR A 38 1.89 3.24 2.95
CA TYR A 38 2.99 3.57 3.85
C TYR A 38 4.24 3.82 3.03
N GLY A 39 4.90 4.95 3.27
CA GLY A 39 6.13 5.29 2.59
C GLY A 39 7.16 5.83 3.56
N ALA A 40 8.42 5.69 3.18
CA ALA A 40 9.50 6.28 3.93
C ALA A 40 10.56 6.74 2.95
N ALA A 41 11.04 7.95 3.15
CA ALA A 41 12.01 8.53 2.24
C ALA A 41 12.79 9.61 2.95
N ARG A 42 14.01 9.85 2.46
CA ARG A 42 14.84 10.90 3.00
C ARG A 42 14.37 12.27 2.50
N TYR A 43 13.88 12.33 1.26
CA TYR A 43 13.51 13.60 0.63
C TYR A 43 12.04 13.57 0.20
N PRO A 44 11.37 14.73 0.27
CA PRO A 44 9.95 14.78 -0.09
C PRO A 44 9.64 14.34 -1.52
N PHE A 45 10.54 14.59 -2.47
CA PHE A 45 10.26 14.20 -3.85
C PHE A 45 10.25 12.68 -4.01
N GLU A 46 11.01 11.97 -3.20
CA GLU A 46 11.02 10.51 -3.23
C GLU A 46 9.68 9.98 -2.72
N LEU A 47 9.18 10.59 -1.65
CA LEU A 47 7.90 10.20 -1.09
C LEU A 47 6.76 10.49 -2.08
N ALA A 48 6.82 11.63 -2.75
CA ALA A 48 5.82 11.97 -3.76
C ALA A 48 5.79 10.95 -4.88
N ARG A 49 6.96 10.49 -5.30
CA ARG A 49 7.06 9.48 -6.34
C ARG A 49 6.48 8.16 -5.89
N GLN A 50 6.75 7.76 -4.66
CA GLN A 50 6.18 6.54 -4.10
C GLN A 50 4.66 6.65 -4.03
N ARG A 51 4.16 7.79 -3.60
CA ARG A 51 2.72 8.02 -3.49
C ARG A 51 2.05 7.87 -4.85
N GLU A 52 2.65 8.43 -5.88
CA GLU A 52 2.09 8.36 -7.21
C GLU A 52 1.99 6.91 -7.69
N LEU A 53 3.03 6.12 -7.47
CA LEU A 53 3.01 4.72 -7.86
C LEU A 53 1.93 3.94 -7.12
N VAL A 54 1.78 4.21 -5.84
CA VAL A 54 0.79 3.52 -5.02
C VAL A 54 -0.62 3.94 -5.41
N GLU A 55 -0.83 5.22 -5.68
CA GLU A 55 -2.13 5.70 -6.12
C GLU A 55 -2.53 5.06 -7.44
N ASP A 56 -1.58 4.96 -8.37
CA ASP A 56 -1.84 4.32 -9.65
C ASP A 56 -2.20 2.85 -9.48
N TYR A 57 -1.47 2.16 -8.63
CA TYR A 57 -1.75 0.76 -8.37
C TYR A 57 -3.14 0.59 -7.73
N ALA A 58 -3.45 1.37 -6.72
CA ALA A 58 -4.72 1.26 -6.01
C ALA A 58 -5.89 1.55 -6.96
N ASP A 59 -5.71 2.54 -7.81
CA ASP A 59 -6.73 2.90 -8.79
C ASP A 59 -6.97 1.76 -9.78
N ALA A 60 -5.88 1.19 -10.29
CA ALA A 60 -5.99 0.09 -11.25
C ALA A 60 -6.57 -1.16 -10.61
N ALA A 61 -6.31 -1.38 -9.33
CA ALA A 61 -6.77 -2.57 -8.63
C ALA A 61 -8.16 -2.41 -8.00
N GLY A 62 -8.74 -1.21 -8.08
CA GLY A 62 -10.06 -0.98 -7.51
C GLY A 62 -10.07 -0.89 -5.99
N LEU A 63 -8.95 -0.51 -5.40
CA LEU A 63 -8.85 -0.39 -3.95
C LEU A 63 -9.27 1.00 -3.49
N ASN A 64 -9.77 1.07 -2.27
CA ASN A 64 -10.13 2.35 -1.66
C ASN A 64 -8.95 2.79 -0.79
N LEU A 65 -8.09 3.65 -1.35
CA LEU A 65 -6.93 4.16 -0.64
C LEU A 65 -7.37 5.33 0.23
N VAL A 66 -7.53 5.09 1.52
CA VAL A 66 -8.18 6.04 2.42
C VAL A 66 -7.23 7.00 3.10
N THR A 67 -5.99 6.62 3.29
CA THR A 67 -5.03 7.49 3.96
C THR A 67 -3.62 7.02 3.70
N GLU A 68 -2.67 7.81 4.17
CA GLU A 68 -1.27 7.42 4.10
C GLU A 68 -0.59 7.76 5.41
N PHE A 69 0.45 7.01 5.70
CA PHE A 69 1.38 7.33 6.77
C PHE A 69 2.77 7.30 6.18
N HIS A 70 3.64 8.14 6.66
CA HIS A 70 5.01 8.16 6.15
C HIS A 70 5.99 8.57 7.22
N ASP A 71 7.24 8.23 7.00
CA ASP A 71 8.31 8.57 7.90
C ASP A 71 9.51 9.09 7.13
N ARG A 72 10.31 9.90 7.80
CA ARG A 72 11.61 10.26 7.29
C ARG A 72 12.59 9.17 7.64
N HIS A 73 13.74 9.23 7.02
CA HIS A 73 14.85 8.32 7.32
C HIS A 73 15.09 8.25 8.82
N LYS A 74 15.13 7.04 9.34
CA LYS A 74 15.38 6.73 10.77
C LYS A 74 14.26 7.09 11.73
N HIS A 75 13.09 7.44 11.23
CA HIS A 75 11.95 7.71 12.09
C HIS A 75 10.89 6.64 11.85
N GLN A 76 10.10 6.35 12.88
CA GLN A 76 9.07 5.32 12.81
C GLN A 76 7.74 5.76 13.39
N HIS A 77 7.54 7.07 13.55
CA HIS A 77 6.30 7.57 14.11
C HIS A 77 5.10 7.25 13.21
N GLY A 78 5.26 7.44 11.90
CA GLY A 78 4.22 7.11 10.95
C GLY A 78 3.92 5.63 10.92
N LEU A 79 4.96 4.81 11.06
CA LEU A 79 4.80 3.37 11.13
C LEU A 79 3.99 2.96 12.35
N ASP A 80 4.26 3.57 13.50
CA ASP A 80 3.51 3.28 14.72
C ASP A 80 2.04 3.61 14.53
N MET A 81 1.74 4.73 13.89
CA MET A 81 0.37 5.13 13.62
C MET A 81 -0.30 4.16 12.65
N LEU A 82 0.45 3.69 11.65
CA LEU A 82 -0.06 2.70 10.71
C LEU A 82 -0.45 1.41 11.42
N LEU A 83 0.43 0.90 12.27
CA LEU A 83 0.18 -0.34 12.98
C LEU A 83 -1.03 -0.21 13.89
N GLU A 84 -1.17 0.94 14.54
CA GLU A 84 -2.32 1.19 15.39
C GLU A 84 -3.61 1.19 14.57
N ALA A 85 -3.59 1.81 13.41
CA ALA A 85 -4.76 1.85 12.54
C ALA A 85 -5.16 0.44 12.09
N CYS A 86 -4.17 -0.39 11.75
CA CYS A 86 -4.46 -1.76 11.32
C CYS A 86 -4.99 -2.61 12.47
N GLN A 87 -4.50 -2.37 13.68
CA GLN A 87 -4.97 -3.11 14.85
C GLN A 87 -6.42 -2.83 15.17
N ARG A 88 -6.94 -1.68 14.79
CA ARG A 88 -8.36 -1.37 14.99
C ARG A 88 -9.24 -2.17 14.04
N GLY A 89 -8.67 -2.76 13.01
CA GLY A 89 -9.40 -3.58 12.06
C GLY A 89 -9.95 -2.78 10.90
N GLY A 90 -10.39 -3.48 9.87
CA GLY A 90 -11.00 -2.85 8.71
C GLY A 90 -10.04 -2.47 7.61
N VAL A 91 -8.74 -2.65 7.78
CA VAL A 91 -7.76 -2.35 6.74
C VAL A 91 -7.37 -3.66 6.09
N GLU A 92 -7.62 -3.79 4.80
CA GLU A 92 -7.31 -5.02 4.09
C GLU A 92 -5.92 -5.04 3.51
N TYR A 93 -5.43 -3.89 3.07
CA TYR A 93 -4.12 -3.82 2.44
C TYR A 93 -3.30 -2.64 2.93
N VAL A 94 -2.01 -2.87 3.12
CA VAL A 94 -1.03 -1.80 3.25
C VAL A 94 -0.14 -1.91 2.02
N ILE A 95 0.01 -0.82 1.29
CA ILE A 95 0.75 -0.81 0.03
C ILE A 95 1.99 0.04 0.19
N THR A 96 3.12 -0.50 -0.23
CA THR A 96 4.40 0.22 -0.20
C THR A 96 5.05 0.14 -1.57
N ALA A 97 5.85 1.14 -1.89
CA ALA A 97 6.61 1.13 -3.14
C ALA A 97 7.76 0.11 -3.10
N GLY A 98 8.31 -0.11 -1.93
CA GLY A 98 9.38 -1.10 -1.74
C GLY A 98 9.45 -1.56 -0.31
N TRP A 99 9.97 -2.75 -0.08
CA TRP A 99 10.03 -3.32 1.27
C TRP A 99 11.30 -4.13 1.43
N PRO A 100 12.04 -3.99 2.52
CA PRO A 100 11.75 -3.06 3.61
C PRO A 100 11.96 -1.61 3.20
N THR A 101 11.29 -0.71 3.90
CA THR A 101 11.49 0.70 3.67
C THR A 101 12.84 1.13 4.27
N PRO A 102 13.43 2.26 3.82
CA PRO A 102 14.79 2.63 4.25
C PRO A 102 14.94 2.94 5.72
N ASN A 103 13.85 3.15 6.43
CA ASN A 103 13.90 3.43 7.86
C ASN A 103 13.82 2.17 8.72
N LEU A 104 13.77 0.98 8.11
CA LEU A 104 13.63 -0.27 8.85
C LEU A 104 14.82 -1.18 8.61
N THR A 105 15.23 -1.90 9.65
CA THR A 105 16.14 -3.02 9.49
C THR A 105 15.35 -4.23 9.02
N GLY A 106 16.06 -5.28 8.59
CA GLY A 106 15.38 -6.52 8.20
C GLY A 106 14.54 -7.10 9.32
N ALA A 107 15.07 -7.09 10.54
CA ALA A 107 14.35 -7.64 11.69
C ALA A 107 13.12 -6.81 12.00
N GLU A 108 13.22 -5.48 11.90
CA GLU A 108 12.07 -4.60 12.12
C GLU A 108 11.00 -4.83 11.06
N ALA A 109 11.41 -4.99 9.81
CA ALA A 109 10.48 -5.25 8.73
C ALA A 109 9.74 -6.56 8.93
N ASP A 110 10.45 -7.60 9.37
CA ASP A 110 9.83 -8.89 9.64
C ASP A 110 8.80 -8.78 10.76
N ALA A 111 9.12 -8.04 11.81
CA ALA A 111 8.19 -7.85 12.93
C ALA A 111 6.93 -7.12 12.47
N VAL A 112 7.09 -6.11 11.62
CA VAL A 112 5.95 -5.37 11.10
C VAL A 112 5.08 -6.27 10.23
N THR A 113 5.70 -7.08 9.40
CA THR A 113 4.95 -8.00 8.55
C THR A 113 4.11 -8.95 9.39
N GLU A 114 4.68 -9.46 10.47
CA GLU A 114 3.95 -10.33 11.37
C GLU A 114 2.79 -9.62 12.04
N GLN A 115 3.00 -8.39 12.47
CA GLN A 115 1.93 -7.61 13.11
C GLN A 115 0.79 -7.33 12.14
N LEU A 116 1.11 -7.02 10.90
CA LEU A 116 0.08 -6.78 9.89
C LEU A 116 -0.72 -8.06 9.65
N ALA A 117 -0.04 -9.19 9.53
CA ALA A 117 -0.72 -10.46 9.33
C ALA A 117 -1.63 -10.78 10.50
N ALA A 118 -1.17 -10.52 11.72
CA ALA A 118 -1.98 -10.77 12.91
C ALA A 118 -3.23 -9.88 12.94
N SER A 119 -3.18 -8.72 12.30
CA SER A 119 -4.31 -7.82 12.20
C SER A 119 -5.23 -8.15 11.02
N GLY A 120 -4.89 -9.15 10.23
CA GLY A 120 -5.67 -9.49 9.05
C GLY A 120 -5.39 -8.60 7.85
N THR A 121 -4.28 -7.89 7.87
CA THR A 121 -3.92 -6.95 6.80
C THR A 121 -2.83 -7.55 5.93
N HIS A 122 -2.99 -7.43 4.62
CA HIS A 122 -1.99 -7.91 3.66
C HIS A 122 -1.06 -6.78 3.26
N LEU A 123 0.23 -7.10 3.21
CA LEU A 123 1.23 -6.14 2.76
C LEU A 123 1.47 -6.34 1.27
N VAL A 124 1.36 -5.29 0.50
CA VAL A 124 1.59 -5.31 -0.94
C VAL A 124 2.79 -4.43 -1.24
N CYS A 125 3.81 -5.01 -1.87
CA CYS A 125 5.01 -4.29 -2.24
C CYS A 125 5.08 -4.17 -3.74
N LEU A 126 5.26 -2.96 -4.25
CA LEU A 126 5.33 -2.77 -5.69
C LEU A 126 6.73 -3.02 -6.26
N ASN A 127 7.74 -2.99 -5.40
CA ASN A 127 9.12 -3.29 -5.79
C ASN A 127 9.63 -2.47 -6.95
N THR A 128 9.48 -1.20 -6.86
CA THR A 128 9.92 -0.29 -7.91
C THR A 128 11.38 0.12 -7.76
#